data_135ed077314624e956b3fe7b893807f2
#
_entry.id   135ed077314624e956b3fe7b893807f2
#
_cell.length_a   1.000
_cell.length_b   1.000
_cell.length_c   1.000
_cell.angle_alpha   90.00
_cell.angle_beta   90.00
_cell.angle_gamma   90.00
#
_symmetry.space_group_name_H-M   'P 1'
#
loop_
_entity.id
_entity.type
_entity.pdbx_description
1 polymer ?
#
loop_
_entity_poly.entity_id
_entity_poly.type
_entity_poly.pdbx_seq_one_letter_code
_entity_poly.pdbx_strand_id
1 'polypeptide(L)'
;SNLITYEDLSLSDLNEMQESFEASDFPPSGWTLPESGYSWQGIEVSSGSDCQISNAAYVDNYSIDQNNVEAALMSPKINLEVFDNPTLSFDYAYVRYGDNYSDGLKVEISSDCGVSWVTLWEAYGLDLATAPDQGSWWEPECNDWENLNISLSEATAETVNIRFVNVNGYGNSLFIDNINFVNNDGSI
;
A
#
# COMPACT_ATOMS: atom_id res chain seq x y z
N SER A 1 18.86 33.83 -11.44
CA SER A 1 18.08 33.47 -10.25
C SER A 1 16.64 33.29 -10.68
N ASN A 2 16.24 32.02 -10.86
CA ASN A 2 14.84 31.66 -11.08
C ASN A 2 14.21 31.50 -9.70
N LEU A 3 13.39 32.47 -9.32
CA LEU A 3 12.42 32.31 -8.26
C LEU A 3 11.42 31.26 -8.74
N ILE A 4 11.41 30.10 -8.10
CA ILE A 4 10.29 29.17 -8.18
C ILE A 4 9.19 29.81 -7.33
N THR A 5 8.24 30.44 -8.00
CA THR A 5 6.98 30.83 -7.39
C THR A 5 6.24 29.52 -7.05
N TYR A 6 5.91 29.32 -5.79
CA TYR A 6 4.88 28.39 -5.37
C TYR A 6 3.56 28.87 -5.99
N GLU A 7 3.23 28.41 -7.18
CA GLU A 7 1.93 28.63 -7.77
C GLU A 7 0.94 27.70 -7.06
N ASP A 8 0.07 28.35 -6.32
CA ASP A 8 -1.30 27.97 -5.91
C ASP A 8 -1.66 26.51 -6.20
N LEU A 9 -1.30 25.61 -5.29
CA LEU A 9 -2.03 24.37 -5.14
C LEU A 9 -3.45 24.76 -4.70
N SER A 10 -4.45 24.48 -5.51
CA SER A 10 -5.83 24.76 -5.16
C SER A 10 -6.19 24.00 -3.89
N LEU A 11 -7.06 24.53 -3.04
CA LEU A 11 -7.52 23.84 -1.83
C LEU A 11 -8.17 22.47 -2.14
N SER A 12 -8.56 22.23 -3.40
CA SER A 12 -9.04 20.92 -3.89
C SER A 12 -7.90 19.89 -4.00
N ASP A 13 -6.66 20.32 -4.25
CA ASP A 13 -5.50 19.43 -4.41
C ASP A 13 -4.93 18.96 -3.06
N LEU A 14 -5.39 19.54 -1.95
CA LEU A 14 -4.96 19.19 -0.59
C LEU A 14 -5.88 18.16 0.09
N ASN A 15 -7.02 17.84 -0.51
CA ASN A 15 -8.04 16.97 0.10
C ASN A 15 -7.99 15.51 -0.37
N GLU A 16 -7.10 15.18 -1.30
CA GLU A 16 -6.92 13.82 -1.82
C GLU A 16 -5.44 13.55 -1.99
N MET A 17 -4.89 12.66 -1.23
CA MET A 17 -3.57 12.09 -1.51
C MET A 17 -3.81 10.76 -2.21
N GLN A 18 -3.34 10.66 -3.45
CA GLN A 18 -3.47 9.47 -4.27
C GLN A 18 -2.08 8.99 -4.69
N GLU A 19 -1.88 7.68 -4.70
CA GLU A 19 -0.71 7.02 -5.26
C GLU A 19 -1.14 5.78 -6.03
N SER A 20 -0.85 5.78 -7.32
CA SER A 20 -1.17 4.68 -8.26
C SER A 20 0.07 4.11 -8.93
N PHE A 21 1.25 4.46 -8.44
CA PHE A 21 2.56 3.97 -8.91
C PHE A 21 2.85 4.16 -10.41
N GLU A 22 2.07 4.99 -11.11
CA GLU A 22 2.25 5.26 -12.55
C GLU A 22 3.48 6.14 -12.87
N ALA A 23 4.13 6.69 -11.85
CA ALA A 23 5.39 7.42 -12.02
C ALA A 23 6.53 6.46 -12.43
N SER A 24 7.48 6.96 -13.23
CA SER A 24 8.62 6.17 -13.71
C SER A 24 9.58 5.72 -12.60
N ASP A 25 9.56 6.40 -11.46
CA ASP A 25 10.47 6.17 -10.35
C ASP A 25 9.78 5.43 -9.21
N PHE A 26 10.43 4.40 -8.66
CA PHE A 26 9.99 3.70 -7.47
C PHE A 26 11.06 3.73 -6.37
N PRO A 27 10.76 4.05 -5.09
CA PRO A 27 9.44 4.46 -4.63
C PRO A 27 9.04 5.85 -5.19
N PRO A 28 7.73 6.16 -5.26
CA PRO A 28 7.27 7.47 -5.72
C PRO A 28 7.79 8.60 -4.85
N SER A 29 7.73 9.83 -5.36
CA SER A 29 8.23 11.01 -4.65
C SER A 29 7.61 11.15 -3.25
N GLY A 30 8.45 11.28 -2.24
CA GLY A 30 8.04 11.37 -0.84
C GLY A 30 7.79 10.04 -0.13
N TRP A 31 7.62 8.95 -0.86
CA TRP A 31 7.59 7.61 -0.28
C TRP A 31 9.00 7.11 0.04
N THR A 32 9.12 6.25 1.03
CA THR A 32 10.42 5.72 1.45
C THR A 32 10.38 4.20 1.69
N LEU A 33 11.52 3.57 1.39
CA LEU A 33 11.79 2.18 1.70
C LEU A 33 12.83 2.15 2.82
N PRO A 34 12.53 1.62 4.01
CA PRO A 34 13.57 1.34 5.01
C PRO A 34 14.61 0.39 4.42
N GLU A 35 15.87 0.62 4.75
CA GLU A 35 16.98 -0.21 4.26
C GLU A 35 16.78 -1.68 4.68
N SER A 36 16.48 -2.53 3.70
CA SER A 36 16.53 -3.99 3.82
C SER A 36 16.95 -4.57 2.47
N GLY A 37 17.60 -5.71 2.46
CA GLY A 37 17.92 -6.42 1.20
C GLY A 37 16.71 -7.02 0.50
N TYR A 38 15.55 -6.97 1.15
CA TYR A 38 14.24 -7.42 0.72
C TYR A 38 13.28 -6.24 0.84
N SER A 39 12.67 -5.80 -0.26
CA SER A 39 11.86 -4.57 -0.27
C SER A 39 10.80 -4.57 -1.35
N TRP A 40 9.86 -3.65 -1.23
CA TRP A 40 8.90 -3.31 -2.26
C TRP A 40 9.61 -2.81 -3.53
N GLN A 41 9.02 -3.09 -4.69
CA GLN A 41 9.48 -2.70 -6.01
C GLN A 41 8.28 -2.25 -6.85
N GLY A 42 8.52 -1.40 -7.84
CA GLY A 42 7.52 -1.10 -8.87
C GLY A 42 7.53 -2.17 -9.95
N ILE A 43 6.35 -2.55 -10.43
CA ILE A 43 6.17 -3.49 -11.53
C ILE A 43 4.99 -3.06 -12.41
N GLU A 44 5.13 -3.22 -13.73
CA GLU A 44 3.97 -3.17 -14.63
C GLU A 44 3.23 -4.50 -14.57
N VAL A 45 1.94 -4.48 -14.30
CA VAL A 45 1.04 -5.64 -14.33
C VAL A 45 0.18 -5.60 -15.59
N SER A 46 -0.09 -6.77 -16.15
CA SER A 46 -0.90 -6.89 -17.36
C SER A 46 -2.36 -6.51 -17.16
N SER A 47 -2.84 -6.52 -15.90
CA SER A 47 -4.19 -6.14 -15.53
C SER A 47 -4.25 -5.61 -14.10
N GLY A 48 -4.46 -4.31 -13.94
CA GLY A 48 -4.80 -3.65 -12.69
C GLY A 48 -6.26 -3.92 -12.27
N SER A 49 -6.69 -3.30 -11.17
CA SER A 49 -8.07 -3.45 -10.66
C SER A 49 -9.13 -2.86 -11.60
N ASP A 50 -8.75 -1.97 -12.50
CA ASP A 50 -9.61 -1.40 -13.55
C ASP A 50 -9.60 -2.21 -14.87
N CYS A 51 -8.92 -3.38 -14.88
CA CYS A 51 -8.74 -4.25 -16.04
C CYS A 51 -7.88 -3.65 -17.16
N GLN A 52 -7.06 -2.68 -16.85
CA GLN A 52 -6.08 -2.11 -17.80
C GLN A 52 -4.66 -2.46 -17.34
N ILE A 53 -3.70 -2.30 -18.25
CA ILE A 53 -2.27 -2.35 -17.87
C ILE A 53 -2.02 -1.20 -16.89
N SER A 54 -1.40 -1.51 -15.76
CA SER A 54 -1.14 -0.57 -14.68
C SER A 54 0.22 -0.83 -14.06
N ASN A 55 0.79 0.15 -13.37
CA ASN A 55 1.92 -0.07 -12.48
C ASN A 55 1.42 -0.30 -11.06
N ALA A 56 2.10 -1.15 -10.31
CA ALA A 56 1.77 -1.46 -8.94
C ALA A 56 3.05 -1.55 -8.08
N ALA A 57 2.92 -1.39 -6.78
CA ALA A 57 3.96 -1.81 -5.85
C ALA A 57 3.82 -3.30 -5.57
N TYR A 58 4.92 -4.06 -5.62
CA TYR A 58 4.90 -5.48 -5.33
C TYR A 58 6.09 -5.93 -4.48
N VAL A 59 5.92 -7.06 -3.80
CA VAL A 59 6.99 -7.76 -3.09
C VAL A 59 7.05 -9.20 -3.58
N ASP A 60 8.26 -9.65 -3.94
CA ASP A 60 8.51 -11.00 -4.39
C ASP A 60 8.75 -11.96 -3.22
N ASN A 61 7.68 -12.49 -2.62
CA ASN A 61 7.79 -13.52 -1.59
C ASN A 61 8.13 -14.90 -2.19
N TYR A 62 7.84 -15.11 -3.48
CA TYR A 62 8.05 -16.38 -4.17
C TYR A 62 9.52 -16.76 -4.29
N SER A 63 10.38 -15.79 -4.59
CA SER A 63 11.80 -16.03 -4.84
C SER A 63 12.67 -15.93 -3.58
N ILE A 64 12.13 -15.46 -2.46
CA ILE A 64 12.90 -15.14 -1.24
C ILE A 64 12.60 -16.15 -0.12
N ASP A 65 13.46 -17.14 0.04
CA ASP A 65 13.38 -18.13 1.13
C ASP A 65 13.88 -17.54 2.47
N GLN A 66 13.10 -16.60 3.01
CA GLN A 66 13.38 -15.95 4.30
C GLN A 66 12.08 -15.71 5.06
N ASN A 67 11.67 -16.65 5.90
CA ASN A 67 10.46 -16.50 6.70
C ASN A 67 10.57 -15.38 7.74
N ASN A 68 9.47 -14.64 7.93
CA ASN A 68 9.30 -13.56 8.89
C ASN A 68 10.22 -12.34 8.65
N VAL A 69 10.74 -12.17 7.44
CA VAL A 69 11.39 -10.91 7.06
C VAL A 69 10.33 -9.93 6.61
N GLU A 70 10.44 -8.71 7.10
CA GLU A 70 9.50 -7.62 6.78
C GLU A 70 10.08 -6.71 5.72
N ALA A 71 9.20 -6.24 4.82
CA ALA A 71 9.48 -5.17 3.87
C ALA A 71 8.43 -4.08 4.04
N ALA A 72 8.86 -2.85 4.33
CA ALA A 72 7.96 -1.73 4.53
C ALA A 72 8.04 -0.72 3.39
N LEU A 73 6.88 -0.19 2.99
CA LEU A 73 6.72 0.98 2.11
C LEU A 73 6.00 2.06 2.91
N MET A 74 6.68 3.18 3.15
CA MET A 74 6.18 4.24 4.03
C MET A 74 5.77 5.47 3.22
N SER A 75 4.57 5.98 3.49
CA SER A 75 4.02 7.18 2.88
C SER A 75 4.76 8.45 3.27
N PRO A 76 4.66 9.53 2.50
CA PRO A 76 4.91 10.87 2.99
C PRO A 76 3.99 11.20 4.18
N LYS A 77 4.21 12.35 4.81
CA LYS A 77 3.31 12.85 5.87
C LYS A 77 1.96 13.21 5.29
N ILE A 78 0.91 12.77 5.95
CA ILE A 78 -0.49 13.02 5.61
C ILE A 78 -1.08 13.95 6.65
N ASN A 79 -1.66 15.06 6.22
CA ASN A 79 -2.39 15.96 7.10
C ASN A 79 -3.85 15.48 7.22
N LEU A 80 -4.24 14.98 8.40
CA LEU A 80 -5.59 14.49 8.64
C LEU A 80 -6.60 15.62 8.93
N GLU A 81 -6.14 16.84 9.25
CA GLU A 81 -7.06 17.97 9.53
C GLU A 81 -7.87 18.42 8.32
N VAL A 82 -7.41 18.08 7.11
CA VAL A 82 -8.12 18.40 5.86
C VAL A 82 -9.31 17.47 5.59
N PHE A 83 -9.45 16.40 6.39
CA PHE A 83 -10.51 15.40 6.25
C PHE A 83 -11.47 15.46 7.45
N ASP A 84 -12.77 15.47 7.21
CA ASP A 84 -13.78 15.34 8.27
C ASP A 84 -13.89 13.90 8.79
N ASN A 85 -13.83 12.92 7.90
CA ASN A 85 -13.87 11.49 8.21
C ASN A 85 -12.79 10.75 7.40
N PRO A 86 -11.51 10.87 7.78
CA PRO A 86 -10.41 10.32 7.01
C PRO A 86 -10.50 8.80 6.87
N THR A 87 -10.37 8.33 5.65
CA THR A 87 -10.34 6.90 5.31
C THR A 87 -9.17 6.64 4.37
N LEU A 88 -8.38 5.63 4.67
CA LEU A 88 -7.41 5.03 3.77
C LEU A 88 -8.13 3.97 2.94
N SER A 89 -8.05 4.08 1.61
CA SER A 89 -8.51 3.07 0.66
C SER A 89 -7.33 2.63 -0.19
N PHE A 90 -7.24 1.35 -0.51
CA PHE A 90 -6.25 0.83 -1.45
C PHE A 90 -6.71 -0.51 -2.04
N ASP A 91 -6.16 -0.84 -3.20
CA ASP A 91 -6.35 -2.14 -3.83
C ASP A 91 -5.17 -3.04 -3.49
N TYR A 92 -5.44 -4.34 -3.28
CA TYR A 92 -4.40 -5.35 -3.08
C TYR A 92 -4.75 -6.64 -3.79
N ALA A 93 -3.73 -7.41 -4.13
CA ALA A 93 -3.87 -8.72 -4.73
C ALA A 93 -2.80 -9.67 -4.19
N TYR A 94 -3.23 -10.87 -3.78
CA TYR A 94 -2.34 -11.90 -3.24
C TYR A 94 -2.94 -13.30 -3.41
N VAL A 95 -2.07 -14.28 -3.66
CA VAL A 95 -2.40 -15.70 -3.59
C VAL A 95 -1.39 -16.44 -2.72
N ARG A 96 -1.83 -17.50 -2.04
CA ARG A 96 -0.88 -18.38 -1.36
C ARG A 96 -0.20 -19.31 -2.38
N TYR A 97 1.05 -19.65 -2.10
CA TYR A 97 1.71 -20.76 -2.80
C TYR A 97 1.04 -22.12 -2.48
N GLY A 98 0.49 -22.26 -1.27
CA GLY A 98 -0.20 -23.41 -0.75
C GLY A 98 -0.33 -23.34 0.77
N ASP A 99 -0.96 -24.34 1.38
CA ASP A 99 -1.37 -24.35 2.80
C ASP A 99 -0.25 -24.13 3.82
N ASN A 100 1.01 -24.40 3.45
CA ASN A 100 2.15 -24.30 4.37
C ASN A 100 2.86 -22.95 4.29
N TYR A 101 2.40 -22.04 3.45
CA TYR A 101 3.02 -20.75 3.16
C TYR A 101 2.04 -19.63 3.50
N SER A 102 2.47 -18.70 4.33
CA SER A 102 1.60 -17.66 4.87
C SER A 102 2.33 -16.32 4.90
N ASP A 103 2.32 -15.64 3.77
CA ASP A 103 2.73 -14.24 3.73
C ASP A 103 1.69 -13.37 4.42
N GLY A 104 2.08 -12.18 4.83
CA GLY A 104 1.20 -11.23 5.50
C GLY A 104 1.31 -9.83 4.94
N LEU A 105 0.24 -9.08 5.08
CA LEU A 105 0.20 -7.63 4.89
C LEU A 105 -0.31 -6.98 6.17
N LYS A 106 0.44 -5.97 6.66
CA LYS A 106 0.01 -5.08 7.74
C LYS A 106 -0.09 -3.65 7.21
N VAL A 107 -1.07 -2.93 7.69
CA VAL A 107 -1.17 -1.48 7.52
C VAL A 107 -1.02 -0.85 8.88
N GLU A 108 -0.05 0.02 9.02
CA GLU A 108 0.32 0.62 10.30
C GLU A 108 0.38 2.14 10.21
N ILE A 109 0.04 2.82 11.30
CA ILE A 109 0.04 4.27 11.43
C ILE A 109 1.07 4.73 12.46
N SER A 110 1.72 5.85 12.18
CA SER A 110 2.60 6.55 13.10
C SER A 110 2.18 8.02 13.23
N SER A 111 2.09 8.51 14.46
CA SER A 111 1.86 9.91 14.80
C SER A 111 3.14 10.65 15.24
N ASP A 112 4.28 9.99 15.23
CA ASP A 112 5.56 10.48 15.75
C ASP A 112 6.70 10.38 14.70
N CYS A 113 6.34 10.55 13.42
CA CYS A 113 7.27 10.53 12.30
C CYS A 113 8.01 9.20 12.12
N GLY A 114 7.34 8.08 12.38
CA GLY A 114 7.89 6.74 12.16
C GLY A 114 8.72 6.19 13.33
N VAL A 115 8.70 6.83 14.50
CA VAL A 115 9.40 6.34 15.70
C VAL A 115 8.66 5.17 16.32
N SER A 116 7.31 5.25 16.37
CA SER A 116 6.45 4.14 16.81
C SER A 116 5.30 3.91 15.84
N TRP A 117 4.78 2.68 15.82
CA TRP A 117 3.75 2.24 14.89
C TRP A 117 2.64 1.51 15.60
N VAL A 118 1.41 1.75 15.16
CA VAL A 118 0.19 1.06 15.62
C VAL A 118 -0.43 0.37 14.42
N THR A 119 -0.70 -0.93 14.54
CA THR A 119 -1.36 -1.70 13.47
C THR A 119 -2.83 -1.29 13.38
N LEU A 120 -3.25 -0.85 12.21
CA LEU A 120 -4.65 -0.55 11.88
C LEU A 120 -5.37 -1.78 11.36
N TRP A 121 -4.68 -2.59 10.56
CA TRP A 121 -5.19 -3.81 9.95
C TRP A 121 -4.04 -4.75 9.61
N GLU A 122 -4.30 -6.05 9.69
CA GLU A 122 -3.39 -7.09 9.22
C GLU A 122 -4.15 -8.32 8.77
N ALA A 123 -3.63 -9.02 7.77
CA ALA A 123 -4.10 -10.32 7.32
C ALA A 123 -2.95 -11.19 6.86
N TYR A 124 -3.12 -12.51 6.93
CA TYR A 124 -2.11 -13.50 6.61
C TYR A 124 -2.69 -14.69 5.85
N GLY A 125 -1.90 -15.25 4.96
CA GLY A 125 -2.21 -16.52 4.30
C GLY A 125 -3.60 -16.51 3.64
N LEU A 126 -4.51 -17.41 4.09
CA LEU A 126 -5.84 -17.52 3.51
C LEU A 126 -6.72 -16.28 3.73
N ASP A 127 -6.56 -15.60 4.87
CA ASP A 127 -7.35 -14.40 5.18
C ASP A 127 -6.89 -13.18 4.36
N LEU A 128 -5.69 -13.24 3.77
CA LEU A 128 -5.16 -12.22 2.86
C LEU A 128 -5.43 -12.57 1.39
N ALA A 129 -5.65 -13.85 1.06
CA ALA A 129 -5.73 -14.32 -0.33
C ALA A 129 -6.97 -13.78 -1.05
N THR A 130 -6.74 -13.18 -2.22
CA THR A 130 -7.78 -12.61 -3.11
C THR A 130 -8.15 -13.55 -4.26
N ALA A 131 -7.34 -14.57 -4.50
CA ALA A 131 -7.56 -15.59 -5.53
C ALA A 131 -7.08 -16.97 -5.04
N PRO A 132 -7.44 -18.08 -5.75
CA PRO A 132 -7.03 -19.42 -5.37
C PRO A 132 -5.52 -19.64 -5.36
N ASP A 133 -5.05 -20.57 -4.51
CA ASP A 133 -3.63 -20.94 -4.36
C ASP A 133 -2.94 -21.20 -5.70
N GLN A 134 -1.71 -20.69 -5.86
CA GLN A 134 -0.89 -20.85 -7.06
C GLN A 134 0.51 -21.36 -6.70
N GLY A 135 0.82 -22.59 -7.11
CA GLY A 135 2.11 -23.26 -6.88
C GLY A 135 3.22 -22.82 -7.84
N SER A 136 3.13 -21.63 -8.42
CA SER A 136 4.14 -20.98 -9.26
C SER A 136 4.08 -19.47 -9.03
N TRP A 137 5.08 -18.74 -9.50
CA TRP A 137 5.01 -17.28 -9.51
C TRP A 137 3.71 -16.81 -10.19
N TRP A 138 3.08 -15.82 -9.58
CA TRP A 138 1.77 -15.35 -9.98
C TRP A 138 1.75 -13.83 -10.14
N GLU A 139 0.94 -13.37 -11.09
CA GLU A 139 0.58 -11.98 -11.35
C GLU A 139 -0.94 -11.87 -11.37
N PRO A 140 -1.54 -10.82 -10.78
CA PRO A 140 -2.99 -10.69 -10.72
C PRO A 140 -3.64 -10.45 -12.09
N GLU A 141 -4.82 -11.05 -12.28
CA GLU A 141 -5.77 -10.67 -13.31
C GLU A 141 -6.77 -9.65 -12.75
N CYS A 142 -7.57 -9.04 -13.61
CA CYS A 142 -8.53 -7.98 -13.25
C CYS A 142 -9.44 -8.31 -12.04
N ASN A 143 -9.90 -9.54 -11.92
CA ASN A 143 -10.83 -9.94 -10.87
C ASN A 143 -10.14 -10.45 -9.59
N ASP A 144 -8.81 -10.43 -9.57
CA ASP A 144 -8.02 -10.90 -8.43
C ASP A 144 -7.70 -9.78 -7.42
N TRP A 145 -8.06 -8.55 -7.75
CA TRP A 145 -7.87 -7.40 -6.88
C TRP A 145 -9.05 -7.23 -5.92
N GLU A 146 -8.75 -6.93 -4.67
CA GLU A 146 -9.71 -6.52 -3.66
C GLU A 146 -9.41 -5.10 -3.17
N ASN A 147 -10.45 -4.32 -2.89
CA ASN A 147 -10.33 -3.00 -2.29
C ASN A 147 -10.55 -3.07 -0.78
N LEU A 148 -9.65 -2.48 -0.03
CA LEU A 148 -9.75 -2.35 1.43
C LEU A 148 -9.90 -0.89 1.83
N ASN A 149 -10.86 -0.63 2.74
CA ASN A 149 -11.10 0.68 3.33
C ASN A 149 -10.87 0.63 4.84
N ILE A 150 -9.99 1.49 5.36
CA ILE A 150 -9.65 1.58 6.78
C ILE A 150 -9.99 2.98 7.28
N SER A 151 -10.90 3.09 8.25
CA SER A 151 -11.20 4.37 8.88
C SER A 151 -10.00 4.85 9.72
N LEU A 152 -9.64 6.12 9.54
CA LEU A 152 -8.61 6.80 10.32
C LEU A 152 -9.22 7.79 11.35
N SER A 153 -10.54 7.76 11.56
CA SER A 153 -11.25 8.67 12.44
C SER A 153 -10.81 8.58 13.92
N GLU A 154 -10.22 7.46 14.33
CA GLU A 154 -9.65 7.26 15.67
C GLU A 154 -8.26 7.88 15.85
N ALA A 155 -7.62 8.30 14.75
CA ALA A 155 -6.32 8.97 14.81
C ALA A 155 -6.50 10.40 15.35
N THR A 156 -5.84 10.70 16.47
CA THR A 156 -5.96 12.00 17.15
C THR A 156 -4.87 13.00 16.76
N ALA A 157 -3.91 12.58 15.96
CA ALA A 157 -2.81 13.41 15.51
C ALA A 157 -3.19 14.21 14.25
N GLU A 158 -2.73 15.45 14.16
CA GLU A 158 -2.93 16.32 13.00
C GLU A 158 -2.22 15.77 11.75
N THR A 159 -1.06 15.15 11.93
CA THR A 159 -0.28 14.56 10.85
C THR A 159 0.16 13.15 11.19
N VAL A 160 0.11 12.25 10.20
CA VAL A 160 0.50 10.85 10.34
C VAL A 160 1.38 10.40 9.17
N ASN A 161 2.08 9.28 9.37
CA ASN A 161 2.58 8.44 8.29
C ASN A 161 1.85 7.11 8.32
N ILE A 162 1.62 6.53 7.15
CA ILE A 162 1.14 5.15 6.99
C ILE A 162 2.27 4.32 6.43
N ARG A 163 2.37 3.05 6.83
CA ARG A 163 3.23 2.10 6.14
C ARG A 163 2.50 0.80 5.83
N PHE A 164 2.83 0.25 4.68
CA PHE A 164 2.44 -1.08 4.25
C PHE A 164 3.61 -2.01 4.52
N VAL A 165 3.40 -3.02 5.35
CA VAL A 165 4.45 -3.96 5.76
C VAL A 165 4.08 -5.34 5.24
N ASN A 166 4.84 -5.82 4.26
CA ASN A 166 4.78 -7.21 3.85
C ASN A 166 5.59 -8.06 4.82
N VAL A 167 5.05 -9.21 5.22
CA VAL A 167 5.72 -10.23 6.03
C VAL A 167 5.90 -11.47 5.18
N ASN A 168 7.16 -11.80 4.86
CA ASN A 168 7.47 -12.94 4.00
C ASN A 168 7.24 -14.28 4.74
N GLY A 169 6.42 -15.14 4.17
CA GLY A 169 6.21 -16.55 4.57
C GLY A 169 6.70 -17.55 3.54
N TYR A 170 7.54 -17.10 2.57
CA TYR A 170 8.01 -17.89 1.42
C TYR A 170 6.86 -18.44 0.58
N GLY A 171 5.86 -17.60 0.35
CA GLY A 171 4.65 -17.94 -0.38
C GLY A 171 4.65 -17.41 -1.81
N ASN A 172 3.86 -16.38 -2.10
CA ASN A 172 3.75 -15.81 -3.45
C ASN A 172 3.81 -14.28 -3.41
N SER A 173 3.86 -13.65 -4.57
CA SER A 173 3.97 -12.20 -4.67
C SER A 173 2.72 -11.51 -4.15
N LEU A 174 2.93 -10.38 -3.47
CA LEU A 174 1.89 -9.49 -2.98
C LEU A 174 1.97 -8.17 -3.74
N PHE A 175 0.81 -7.66 -4.14
CA PHE A 175 0.68 -6.41 -4.90
C PHE A 175 -0.23 -5.44 -4.16
N ILE A 176 0.08 -4.14 -4.22
CA ILE A 176 -0.82 -3.06 -3.79
C ILE A 176 -0.82 -1.95 -4.85
N ASP A 177 -1.97 -1.28 -4.98
CA ASP A 177 -2.18 -0.18 -5.92
C ASP A 177 -3.27 0.77 -5.44
N ASN A 178 -3.46 1.89 -6.14
CA ASN A 178 -4.58 2.84 -5.94
C ASN A 178 -4.76 3.27 -4.47
N ILE A 179 -3.66 3.67 -3.81
CA ILE A 179 -3.70 4.15 -2.43
C ILE A 179 -4.32 5.55 -2.41
N ASN A 180 -5.42 5.70 -1.68
CA ASN A 180 -6.16 6.95 -1.59
C ASN A 180 -6.45 7.32 -0.13
N PHE A 181 -6.32 8.60 0.18
CA PHE A 181 -6.81 9.19 1.44
C PHE A 181 -7.99 10.09 1.10
N VAL A 182 -9.17 9.69 1.55
CA VAL A 182 -10.43 10.32 1.19
C VAL A 182 -11.29 10.65 2.41
N ASN A 183 -12.25 11.54 2.24
CA ASN A 183 -13.34 11.70 3.18
C ASN A 183 -14.38 10.60 2.97
N ASN A 184 -14.67 9.86 4.01
CA ASN A 184 -15.86 9.01 3.99
C ASN A 184 -17.06 9.85 4.43
N ASP A 185 -17.73 10.48 3.47
CA ASP A 185 -18.93 11.31 3.69
C ASP A 185 -20.21 10.49 3.86
N GLY A 186 -20.10 9.16 3.89
CA GLY A 186 -21.23 8.25 4.05
C GLY A 186 -22.14 8.20 2.83
N SER A 187 -21.71 8.75 1.71
CA SER A 187 -22.44 8.63 0.43
C SER A 187 -22.34 7.17 -0.05
N ILE A 188 -23.46 6.45 -0.01
CA ILE A 188 -23.66 5.14 -0.66
C ILE A 188 -24.22 5.38 -2.04
#